data_29a959982dca6e34a3a8e7f57c2751ab
#
_entry.id   29a959982dca6e34a3a8e7f57c2751ab
#
_cell.length_a   1.000
_cell.length_b   1.000
_cell.length_c   1.000
_cell.angle_alpha   90.00
_cell.angle_beta   90.00
_cell.angle_gamma   90.00
#
_symmetry.space_group_name_H-M   'P 1'
#
loop_
_entity.id
_entity.type
_entity.pdbx_description
1 polymer ?
#
loop_
_entity_poly.entity_id
_entity_poly.type
_entity_poly.pdbx_seq_one_letter_code
_entity_poly.pdbx_strand_id
1 'polypeptide(L)'
;VKCNIIDTPGHMDFIAEVERTFKMLDGAVLILSAKEGIQAQTKLLFKTLQKLQIPTIIFINKIDRAGVNLERLYLDIKTNLSQDVLFMQTVVDGVVYPICTSTDIRAEHKEFVCNHDDDILELYLADKEILPADYWNAIIALVAKAKAYPVLHGSAMCNIGINELLDAIISFIFPPASVPNRLSAYLYKIEHAPKGHKRS
;
A
#
# COMPACT_ATOMS: atom_id res chain seq x y z
N VAL A 1 14.22 9.82 6.58
CA VAL A 1 14.08 8.36 6.41
C VAL A 1 14.84 7.95 5.15
N LYS A 2 15.58 6.83 5.21
CA LYS A 2 16.25 6.24 4.04
C LYS A 2 15.37 5.11 3.52
N CYS A 3 14.94 5.19 2.26
CA CYS A 3 14.14 4.19 1.61
C CYS A 3 14.95 3.53 0.48
N ASN A 4 15.01 2.20 0.45
CA ASN A 4 15.60 1.44 -0.64
C ASN A 4 14.45 0.87 -1.48
N ILE A 5 14.40 1.22 -2.76
CA ILE A 5 13.34 0.77 -3.67
C ILE A 5 13.87 -0.43 -4.46
N ILE A 6 13.07 -1.50 -4.47
CA ILE A 6 13.29 -2.66 -5.32
C ILE A 6 12.18 -2.68 -6.37
N ASP A 7 12.54 -2.39 -7.62
CA ASP A 7 11.63 -2.51 -8.74
C ASP A 7 11.51 -3.97 -9.15
N THR A 8 10.27 -4.46 -9.24
CA THR A 8 9.99 -5.85 -9.62
C THR A 8 9.39 -5.89 -11.02
N PRO A 9 9.90 -6.76 -11.91
CA PRO A 9 9.30 -6.93 -13.21
C PRO A 9 7.83 -7.32 -13.10
N GLY A 10 6.98 -6.61 -13.84
CA GLY A 10 5.55 -6.86 -13.85
C GLY A 10 5.13 -8.11 -14.63
N HIS A 11 6.03 -8.92 -15.21
CA HIS A 11 5.70 -10.04 -16.10
C HIS A 11 5.51 -11.36 -15.33
N MET A 12 4.51 -12.14 -15.75
CA MET A 12 4.15 -13.40 -15.08
C MET A 12 5.29 -14.43 -15.03
N ASP A 13 6.20 -14.40 -15.99
CA ASP A 13 7.35 -15.31 -16.05
C ASP A 13 8.35 -15.14 -14.90
N PHE A 14 8.29 -14.00 -14.19
CA PHE A 14 9.21 -13.66 -13.10
C PHE A 14 8.61 -13.78 -11.69
N ILE A 15 7.42 -14.36 -11.55
CA ILE A 15 6.73 -14.47 -10.26
C ILE A 15 7.59 -15.18 -9.21
N ALA A 16 8.31 -16.23 -9.57
CA ALA A 16 9.18 -16.94 -8.64
C ALA A 16 10.36 -16.08 -8.12
N GLU A 17 10.88 -15.15 -8.94
CA GLU A 17 11.89 -14.18 -8.50
C GLU A 17 11.26 -13.10 -7.60
N VAL A 18 10.07 -12.67 -7.94
CA VAL A 18 9.29 -11.70 -7.16
C VAL A 18 8.95 -12.26 -5.77
N GLU A 19 8.54 -13.53 -5.66
CA GLU A 19 8.26 -14.16 -4.36
C GLU A 19 9.50 -14.26 -3.46
N ARG A 20 10.68 -14.45 -4.01
CA ARG A 20 11.94 -14.42 -3.24
C ARG A 20 12.23 -13.03 -2.71
N THR A 21 11.97 -12.01 -3.53
CA THR A 21 12.17 -10.61 -3.17
C THR A 21 11.20 -10.19 -2.06
N PHE A 22 9.96 -10.67 -2.08
CA PHE A 22 8.94 -10.29 -1.11
C PHE A 22 9.33 -10.58 0.35
N LYS A 23 10.13 -11.62 0.61
CA LYS A 23 10.58 -11.96 1.97
C LYS A 23 11.51 -10.91 2.60
N MET A 24 11.97 -9.94 1.83
CA MET A 24 12.90 -8.90 2.27
C MET A 24 12.26 -7.52 2.35
N LEU A 25 10.99 -7.41 1.93
CA LEU A 25 10.31 -6.13 1.87
C LEU A 25 9.74 -5.78 3.25
N ASP A 26 9.99 -4.57 3.70
CA ASP A 26 9.29 -3.97 4.84
C ASP A 26 7.87 -3.55 4.47
N GLY A 27 7.61 -3.35 3.18
CA GLY A 27 6.31 -3.04 2.61
C GLY A 27 6.33 -3.00 1.09
N ALA A 28 5.16 -2.87 0.49
CA ALA A 28 5.00 -2.84 -0.95
C ALA A 28 4.11 -1.68 -1.42
N VAL A 29 4.39 -1.17 -2.60
CA VAL A 29 3.49 -0.27 -3.34
C VAL A 29 2.98 -1.02 -4.55
N LEU A 30 1.69 -1.38 -4.55
CA LEU A 30 1.02 -2.02 -5.67
C LEU A 30 0.46 -0.96 -6.61
N ILE A 31 1.03 -0.87 -7.81
CA ILE A 31 0.63 0.15 -8.79
C ILE A 31 -0.46 -0.42 -9.70
N LEU A 32 -1.59 0.29 -9.76
CA LEU A 32 -2.70 0.02 -10.67
C LEU A 32 -2.77 1.12 -11.75
N SER A 33 -3.15 0.74 -12.96
CA SER A 33 -3.48 1.73 -13.99
C SER A 33 -4.96 2.08 -13.90
N ALA A 34 -5.28 3.38 -13.73
CA ALA A 34 -6.67 3.86 -13.71
C ALA A 34 -7.43 3.51 -14.99
N LYS A 35 -6.73 3.42 -16.12
CA LYS A 35 -7.32 3.11 -17.42
C LYS A 35 -7.50 1.61 -17.66
N GLU A 36 -6.51 0.81 -17.28
CA GLU A 36 -6.49 -0.63 -17.55
C GLU A 36 -7.18 -1.44 -16.46
N GLY A 37 -7.36 -0.85 -15.28
CA GLY A 37 -7.99 -1.50 -14.14
C GLY A 37 -7.16 -2.63 -13.56
N ILE A 38 -7.83 -3.57 -12.91
CA ILE A 38 -7.21 -4.71 -12.23
C ILE A 38 -6.95 -5.83 -13.22
N GLN A 39 -5.68 -6.14 -13.44
CA GLN A 39 -5.23 -7.25 -14.27
C GLN A 39 -5.12 -8.56 -13.46
N ALA A 40 -5.13 -9.72 -14.14
CA ALA A 40 -4.99 -11.02 -13.48
C ALA A 40 -3.70 -11.12 -12.65
N GLN A 41 -2.64 -10.55 -13.17
CA GLN A 41 -1.35 -10.45 -12.49
C GLN A 41 -1.41 -9.61 -11.22
N THR A 42 -2.10 -8.48 -11.23
CA THR A 42 -2.32 -7.63 -10.06
C THR A 42 -2.99 -8.42 -8.94
N LYS A 43 -4.03 -9.22 -9.29
CA LYS A 43 -4.73 -10.07 -8.32
C LYS A 43 -3.78 -11.11 -7.70
N LEU A 44 -2.91 -11.70 -8.51
CA LEU A 44 -1.96 -12.71 -8.04
C LEU A 44 -0.92 -12.10 -7.10
N LEU A 45 -0.33 -10.97 -7.50
CA LEU A 45 0.64 -10.23 -6.68
C LEU A 45 0.02 -9.80 -5.35
N PHE A 46 -1.19 -9.23 -5.39
CA PHE A 46 -1.88 -8.79 -4.18
C PHE A 46 -2.17 -9.96 -3.22
N LYS A 47 -2.68 -11.09 -3.74
CA LYS A 47 -2.88 -12.30 -2.93
C LYS A 47 -1.59 -12.80 -2.30
N THR A 48 -0.47 -12.71 -3.01
CA THR A 48 0.83 -13.11 -2.45
C THR A 48 1.28 -12.16 -1.34
N LEU A 49 1.12 -10.84 -1.52
CA LEU A 49 1.40 -9.84 -0.48
C LEU A 49 0.55 -10.07 0.77
N GLN A 50 -0.75 -10.33 0.59
CA GLN A 50 -1.66 -10.67 1.69
C GLN A 50 -1.22 -11.94 2.43
N LYS A 51 -0.90 -13.02 1.70
CA LYS A 51 -0.45 -14.29 2.28
C LYS A 51 0.84 -14.13 3.10
N LEU A 52 1.73 -13.27 2.65
CA LEU A 52 2.99 -12.95 3.34
C LEU A 52 2.85 -11.86 4.41
N GLN A 53 1.64 -11.32 4.58
CA GLN A 53 1.34 -10.24 5.53
C GLN A 53 2.25 -9.00 5.35
N ILE A 54 2.56 -8.67 4.11
CA ILE A 54 3.39 -7.50 3.78
C ILE A 54 2.50 -6.24 3.76
N PRO A 55 2.82 -5.21 4.55
CA PRO A 55 2.15 -3.92 4.49
C PRO A 55 2.13 -3.40 3.06
N THR A 56 0.94 -3.10 2.55
CA THR A 56 0.78 -2.77 1.12
C THR A 56 -0.04 -1.50 0.94
N ILE A 57 0.53 -0.55 0.20
CA ILE A 57 -0.15 0.65 -0.29
C ILE A 57 -0.56 0.40 -1.74
N ILE A 58 -1.79 0.74 -2.10
CA ILE A 58 -2.26 0.68 -3.49
C ILE A 58 -2.17 2.09 -4.08
N PHE A 59 -1.48 2.23 -5.21
CA PHE A 59 -1.37 3.49 -5.93
C PHE A 59 -2.03 3.42 -7.30
N ILE A 60 -3.10 4.18 -7.49
CA ILE A 60 -3.84 4.27 -8.76
C ILE A 60 -3.16 5.33 -9.62
N ASN A 61 -2.37 4.87 -10.59
CA ASN A 61 -1.61 5.71 -11.51
C ASN A 61 -2.39 6.01 -12.79
N LYS A 62 -1.96 7.02 -13.53
CA LYS A 62 -2.51 7.42 -14.84
C LYS A 62 -3.95 7.98 -14.75
N ILE A 63 -4.30 8.67 -13.66
CA ILE A 63 -5.62 9.30 -13.48
C ILE A 63 -5.89 10.42 -14.53
N ASP A 64 -4.83 10.94 -15.15
CA ASP A 64 -4.85 11.96 -16.21
C ASP A 64 -5.32 11.44 -17.57
N ARG A 65 -5.46 10.13 -17.74
CA ARG A 65 -5.81 9.55 -19.04
C ARG A 65 -7.29 9.68 -19.36
N ALA A 66 -7.58 10.00 -20.62
CA ALA A 66 -8.96 10.06 -21.11
C ALA A 66 -9.70 8.73 -20.98
N GLY A 67 -10.95 8.78 -20.53
CA GLY A 67 -11.83 7.62 -20.38
C GLY A 67 -11.61 6.84 -19.08
N VAL A 68 -10.90 7.40 -18.12
CA VAL A 68 -10.79 6.86 -16.75
C VAL A 68 -12.15 6.98 -16.05
N ASN A 69 -12.61 5.88 -15.43
CA ASN A 69 -13.78 5.85 -14.55
C ASN A 69 -13.35 5.34 -13.18
N LEU A 70 -13.10 6.26 -12.27
CA LEU A 70 -12.61 5.94 -10.92
C LEU A 70 -13.67 5.25 -10.07
N GLU A 71 -14.93 5.61 -10.18
CA GLU A 71 -16.02 4.98 -9.42
C GLU A 71 -16.13 3.49 -9.72
N ARG A 72 -16.08 3.14 -11.00
CA ARG A 72 -16.05 1.74 -11.42
C ARG A 72 -14.80 1.02 -10.89
N LEU A 73 -13.65 1.68 -10.96
CA LEU A 73 -12.40 1.11 -10.47
C LEU A 73 -12.42 0.88 -8.96
N TYR A 74 -13.04 1.78 -8.18
CA TYR A 74 -13.20 1.60 -6.73
C TYR A 74 -14.05 0.37 -6.39
N LEU A 75 -15.16 0.16 -7.12
CA LEU A 75 -15.97 -1.04 -6.99
C LEU A 75 -15.17 -2.30 -7.36
N ASP A 76 -14.41 -2.24 -8.45
CA ASP A 76 -13.57 -3.34 -8.88
C ASP A 76 -12.48 -3.67 -7.85
N ILE A 77 -11.86 -2.68 -7.22
CA ILE A 77 -10.86 -2.86 -6.15
C ILE A 77 -11.50 -3.56 -4.95
N LYS A 78 -12.64 -3.05 -4.47
CA LYS A 78 -13.37 -3.65 -3.35
C LYS A 78 -13.80 -5.08 -3.62
N THR A 79 -14.26 -5.37 -4.85
CA THR A 79 -14.77 -6.70 -5.21
C THR A 79 -13.66 -7.70 -5.53
N ASN A 80 -12.60 -7.26 -6.19
CA ASN A 80 -11.62 -8.15 -6.79
C ASN A 80 -10.27 -8.20 -6.06
N LEU A 81 -9.95 -7.23 -5.19
CA LEU A 81 -8.75 -7.24 -4.36
C LEU A 81 -9.11 -7.44 -2.89
N SER A 82 -9.69 -6.44 -2.23
CA SER A 82 -10.10 -6.54 -0.82
C SER A 82 -11.19 -5.55 -0.48
N GLN A 83 -12.06 -5.92 0.47
CA GLN A 83 -12.99 -5.00 1.11
C GLN A 83 -12.27 -4.06 2.09
N ASP A 84 -11.09 -4.46 2.59
CA ASP A 84 -10.32 -3.75 3.60
C ASP A 84 -9.45 -2.63 3.01
N VAL A 85 -9.92 -2.01 1.94
CA VAL A 85 -9.26 -0.87 1.32
C VAL A 85 -9.74 0.44 1.92
N LEU A 86 -8.80 1.36 2.18
CA LEU A 86 -9.03 2.71 2.67
C LEU A 86 -8.65 3.72 1.60
N PHE A 87 -9.62 4.38 1.01
CA PHE A 87 -9.37 5.48 0.08
C PHE A 87 -8.93 6.72 0.86
N MET A 88 -7.64 7.06 0.77
CA MET A 88 -7.05 8.18 1.52
C MET A 88 -7.29 9.54 0.84
N GLN A 89 -7.71 9.51 -0.41
CA GLN A 89 -7.84 10.68 -1.27
C GLN A 89 -9.06 10.53 -2.17
N THR A 90 -9.57 11.67 -2.64
CA THR A 90 -10.54 11.77 -3.75
C THR A 90 -9.92 12.54 -4.92
N VAL A 91 -10.46 12.34 -6.11
CA VAL A 91 -10.04 13.04 -7.33
C VAL A 91 -11.22 13.82 -7.87
N VAL A 92 -11.06 15.13 -8.00
CA VAL A 92 -12.04 16.04 -8.59
C VAL A 92 -11.37 16.82 -9.69
N ASP A 93 -11.88 16.73 -10.90
CA ASP A 93 -11.34 17.42 -12.09
C ASP A 93 -9.82 17.18 -12.30
N GLY A 94 -9.37 15.96 -12.04
CA GLY A 94 -7.96 15.58 -12.18
C GLY A 94 -7.04 16.05 -11.03
N VAL A 95 -7.58 16.74 -10.04
CA VAL A 95 -6.87 17.17 -8.84
C VAL A 95 -7.12 16.20 -7.70
N VAL A 96 -6.07 15.83 -6.99
CA VAL A 96 -6.11 14.92 -5.86
C VAL A 96 -6.29 15.71 -4.56
N TYR A 97 -7.28 15.32 -3.75
CA TYR A 97 -7.57 15.93 -2.45
C TYR A 97 -7.50 14.86 -1.35
N PRO A 98 -6.81 15.12 -0.22
CA PRO A 98 -6.82 14.21 0.91
C PRO A 98 -8.21 14.16 1.53
N ILE A 99 -8.63 12.96 1.96
CA ILE A 99 -9.90 12.73 2.67
C ILE A 99 -9.71 12.00 4.00
N CYS A 100 -8.50 11.53 4.25
CA CYS A 100 -8.11 10.93 5.52
C CYS A 100 -6.68 11.34 5.83
N THR A 101 -6.50 12.04 6.93
CA THR A 101 -5.20 12.52 7.43
C THR A 101 -5.12 12.29 8.93
N SER A 102 -3.95 12.49 9.53
CA SER A 102 -3.76 12.38 10.98
C SER A 102 -4.60 13.35 11.82
N THR A 103 -5.10 14.42 11.20
CA THR A 103 -5.90 15.48 11.88
C THR A 103 -7.36 15.48 11.46
N ASP A 104 -7.69 14.84 10.33
CA ASP A 104 -9.07 14.80 9.81
C ASP A 104 -9.37 13.38 9.31
N ILE A 105 -10.24 12.68 10.04
CA ILE A 105 -10.67 11.31 9.76
C ILE A 105 -12.16 11.33 9.45
N ARG A 106 -12.54 10.95 8.24
CA ARG A 106 -13.96 10.87 7.83
C ARG A 106 -14.68 9.73 8.53
N ALA A 107 -16.02 9.84 8.58
CA ALA A 107 -16.89 8.85 9.24
C ALA A 107 -16.65 7.42 8.72
N GLU A 108 -16.49 7.24 7.41
CA GLU A 108 -16.23 5.93 6.80
C GLU A 108 -14.94 5.27 7.29
N HIS A 109 -13.88 6.07 7.55
CA HIS A 109 -12.62 5.55 8.09
C HIS A 109 -12.73 5.22 9.58
N LYS A 110 -13.50 6.02 10.34
CA LYS A 110 -13.79 5.74 11.76
C LYS A 110 -14.56 4.43 11.90
N GLU A 111 -15.61 4.26 11.09
CA GLU A 111 -16.40 3.03 11.04
C GLU A 111 -15.51 1.81 10.67
N PHE A 112 -14.65 1.97 9.67
CA PHE A 112 -13.71 0.93 9.31
C PHE A 112 -12.82 0.53 10.48
N VAL A 113 -12.24 1.50 11.20
CA VAL A 113 -11.38 1.24 12.35
C VAL A 113 -12.15 0.53 13.47
N CYS A 114 -13.35 1.00 13.80
CA CYS A 114 -14.20 0.34 14.81
C CYS A 114 -14.52 -1.11 14.45
N ASN A 115 -14.62 -1.44 13.17
CA ASN A 115 -14.88 -2.82 12.72
C ASN A 115 -13.65 -3.74 12.76
N HIS A 116 -12.44 -3.18 12.93
CA HIS A 116 -11.18 -3.94 12.83
C HIS A 116 -10.28 -3.81 14.07
N ASP A 117 -10.63 -2.95 15.02
CA ASP A 117 -9.87 -2.67 16.24
C ASP A 117 -10.80 -2.68 17.44
N ASP A 118 -10.68 -3.73 18.26
CA ASP A 118 -11.55 -3.97 19.42
C ASP A 118 -11.38 -2.87 20.49
N ASP A 119 -10.16 -2.35 20.67
CA ASP A 119 -9.87 -1.31 21.68
C ASP A 119 -10.58 0.00 21.30
N ILE A 120 -10.54 0.40 20.03
CA ILE A 120 -11.26 1.59 19.53
C ILE A 120 -12.78 1.35 19.56
N LEU A 121 -13.25 0.15 19.25
CA LEU A 121 -14.67 -0.19 19.32
C LEU A 121 -15.20 -0.09 20.77
N GLU A 122 -14.45 -0.59 21.75
CA GLU A 122 -14.83 -0.46 23.17
C GLU A 122 -14.93 0.99 23.61
N LEU A 123 -13.99 1.85 23.21
CA LEU A 123 -14.04 3.28 23.50
C LEU A 123 -15.26 3.94 22.86
N TYR A 124 -15.56 3.59 21.61
CA TYR A 124 -16.71 4.10 20.86
C TYR A 124 -18.04 3.69 21.53
N LEU A 125 -18.18 2.42 21.92
CA LEU A 125 -19.38 1.92 22.59
C LEU A 125 -19.55 2.48 24.01
N ALA A 126 -18.46 2.86 24.66
CA ALA A 126 -18.47 3.50 25.98
C ALA A 126 -18.73 5.03 25.92
N ASP A 127 -19.04 5.56 24.74
CA ASP A 127 -19.24 7.00 24.47
C ASP A 127 -18.08 7.89 24.96
N LYS A 128 -16.85 7.34 24.88
CA LYS A 128 -15.63 8.07 25.23
C LYS A 128 -15.14 8.89 24.04
N GLU A 129 -14.53 10.03 24.34
CA GLU A 129 -13.90 10.86 23.31
C GLU A 129 -12.71 10.11 22.68
N ILE A 130 -12.74 9.97 21.34
CA ILE A 130 -11.68 9.36 20.56
C ILE A 130 -11.13 10.44 19.62
N LEU A 131 -9.86 10.77 19.80
CA LEU A 131 -9.21 11.81 19.00
C LEU A 131 -8.89 11.30 17.58
N PRO A 132 -8.79 12.20 16.59
CA PRO A 132 -8.35 11.81 15.23
C PRO A 132 -7.02 11.05 15.22
N ALA A 133 -6.10 11.42 16.12
CA ALA A 133 -4.81 10.74 16.26
C ALA A 133 -4.93 9.26 16.68
N ASP A 134 -5.93 8.92 17.50
CA ASP A 134 -6.15 7.53 17.94
C ASP A 134 -6.61 6.67 16.76
N TYR A 135 -7.57 7.16 15.97
CA TYR A 135 -7.99 6.51 14.73
C TYR A 135 -6.84 6.37 13.74
N TRP A 136 -6.01 7.41 13.59
CA TRP A 136 -4.86 7.39 12.69
C TRP A 136 -3.83 6.33 13.11
N ASN A 137 -3.52 6.24 14.39
CA ASN A 137 -2.63 5.23 14.94
C ASN A 137 -3.18 3.82 14.74
N ALA A 138 -4.48 3.63 14.91
CA ALA A 138 -5.14 2.35 14.63
C ALA A 138 -5.05 1.97 13.13
N ILE A 139 -5.27 2.93 12.21
CA ILE A 139 -5.08 2.70 10.77
C ILE A 139 -3.64 2.26 10.49
N ILE A 140 -2.64 2.95 11.04
CA ILE A 140 -1.22 2.58 10.90
C ILE A 140 -0.98 1.14 11.38
N ALA A 141 -1.50 0.79 12.56
CA ALA A 141 -1.36 -0.54 13.13
C ALA A 141 -2.04 -1.63 12.27
N LEU A 142 -3.21 -1.34 11.69
CA LEU A 142 -3.91 -2.24 10.79
C LEU A 142 -3.14 -2.44 9.47
N VAL A 143 -2.57 -1.38 8.90
CA VAL A 143 -1.73 -1.46 7.69
C VAL A 143 -0.46 -2.27 7.97
N ALA A 144 0.20 -2.03 9.09
CA ALA A 144 1.40 -2.78 9.49
C ALA A 144 1.14 -4.30 9.64
N LYS A 145 -0.09 -4.67 10.00
CA LYS A 145 -0.55 -6.07 10.09
C LYS A 145 -1.14 -6.62 8.78
N ALA A 146 -1.06 -5.86 7.68
CA ALA A 146 -1.70 -6.16 6.40
C ALA A 146 -3.21 -6.45 6.50
N LYS A 147 -3.90 -5.78 7.43
CA LYS A 147 -5.36 -5.83 7.63
C LYS A 147 -6.10 -4.63 7.02
N ALA A 148 -5.37 -3.62 6.57
CA ALA A 148 -5.91 -2.46 5.86
C ALA A 148 -4.95 -2.08 4.72
N TYR A 149 -5.51 -1.59 3.61
CA TYR A 149 -4.75 -1.26 2.41
C TYR A 149 -5.07 0.18 1.98
N PRO A 150 -4.20 1.16 2.31
CA PRO A 150 -4.38 2.54 1.88
C PRO A 150 -4.35 2.64 0.34
N VAL A 151 -5.31 3.38 -0.22
CA VAL A 151 -5.42 3.64 -1.65
C VAL A 151 -5.17 5.12 -1.93
N LEU A 152 -4.17 5.40 -2.75
CA LEU A 152 -3.82 6.74 -3.20
C LEU A 152 -3.93 6.84 -4.72
N HIS A 153 -3.99 8.06 -5.21
CA HIS A 153 -4.19 8.38 -6.61
C HIS A 153 -3.09 9.29 -7.13
N GLY A 154 -2.78 9.17 -8.41
CA GLY A 154 -1.85 10.09 -9.03
C GLY A 154 -1.60 9.83 -10.52
N SER A 155 -0.71 10.64 -11.04
CA SER A 155 -0.10 10.49 -12.37
C SER A 155 1.39 10.70 -12.26
N ALA A 156 2.16 9.63 -12.41
CA ALA A 156 3.62 9.71 -12.38
C ALA A 156 4.18 10.60 -13.50
N MET A 157 3.55 10.59 -14.67
CA MET A 157 3.94 11.44 -15.81
C MET A 157 3.72 12.93 -15.54
N CYS A 158 2.66 13.27 -14.80
CA CYS A 158 2.31 14.65 -14.45
C CYS A 158 2.83 15.06 -13.06
N ASN A 159 3.55 14.17 -12.36
CA ASN A 159 4.02 14.38 -10.99
C ASN A 159 2.89 14.71 -9.99
N ILE A 160 1.69 14.15 -10.21
CA ILE A 160 0.51 14.31 -9.35
C ILE A 160 0.46 13.16 -8.36
N GLY A 161 0.24 13.45 -7.06
CA GLY A 161 0.06 12.44 -6.01
C GLY A 161 1.35 11.74 -5.57
N ILE A 162 2.52 12.16 -6.07
CA ILE A 162 3.80 11.50 -5.76
C ILE A 162 4.30 11.88 -4.36
N ASN A 163 4.16 13.14 -3.94
CA ASN A 163 4.54 13.57 -2.61
C ASN A 163 3.68 12.86 -1.56
N GLU A 164 2.38 12.79 -1.81
CA GLU A 164 1.42 12.09 -0.94
C GLU A 164 1.72 10.59 -0.84
N LEU A 165 2.17 9.97 -1.94
CA LEU A 165 2.65 8.58 -1.92
C LEU A 165 3.90 8.42 -1.06
N LEU A 166 4.87 9.34 -1.17
CA LEU A 166 6.08 9.32 -0.35
C LEU A 166 5.77 9.50 1.14
N ASP A 167 4.87 10.42 1.47
CA ASP A 167 4.40 10.64 2.84
C ASP A 167 3.66 9.41 3.39
N ALA A 168 2.86 8.74 2.56
CA ALA A 168 2.18 7.50 2.92
C ALA A 168 3.18 6.35 3.15
N ILE A 169 4.23 6.23 2.34
CA ILE A 169 5.29 5.23 2.56
C ILE A 169 5.96 5.46 3.92
N ILE A 170 6.27 6.72 4.25
CA ILE A 170 6.88 7.06 5.54
C ILE A 170 5.93 6.77 6.70
N SER A 171 4.64 7.01 6.52
CA SER A 171 3.64 6.86 7.57
C SER A 171 3.21 5.42 7.83
N PHE A 172 3.12 4.59 6.80
CA PHE A 172 2.51 3.27 6.87
C PHE A 172 3.51 2.10 6.76
N ILE A 173 4.69 2.33 6.16
CA ILE A 173 5.70 1.27 6.00
C ILE A 173 6.83 1.52 6.99
N PHE A 174 6.85 0.71 8.07
CA PHE A 174 7.87 0.80 9.10
C PHE A 174 8.95 -0.27 8.91
N PRO A 175 10.21 0.07 9.13
CA PRO A 175 11.24 -0.94 9.27
C PRO A 175 10.97 -1.79 10.52
N PRO A 176 11.40 -3.06 10.55
CA PRO A 176 11.21 -3.93 11.70
C PRO A 176 11.79 -3.30 12.97
N ALA A 177 11.09 -3.45 14.09
CA ALA A 177 11.39 -2.80 15.37
C ALA A 177 12.75 -3.18 15.99
N SER A 178 13.42 -4.21 15.49
CA SER A 178 14.74 -4.64 15.95
C SER A 178 15.64 -5.02 14.79
N VAL A 179 16.75 -4.29 14.65
CA VAL A 179 17.88 -4.75 13.84
C VAL A 179 18.59 -5.83 14.67
N PRO A 180 18.69 -7.07 14.21
CA PRO A 180 19.43 -8.09 14.95
C PRO A 180 20.90 -7.67 15.11
N ASN A 181 21.45 -7.80 16.32
CA ASN A 181 22.86 -7.50 16.62
C ASN A 181 23.86 -8.45 15.91
N ARG A 182 23.38 -9.32 15.04
CA ARG A 182 24.20 -10.23 14.23
C ARG A 182 24.05 -9.88 12.77
N LEU A 183 25.15 -9.93 12.04
CA LEU A 183 25.13 -9.81 10.59
C LEU A 183 24.19 -10.88 10.01
N SER A 184 23.12 -10.43 9.38
CA SER A 184 22.19 -11.29 8.63
C SER A 184 22.08 -10.74 7.21
N ALA A 185 22.08 -11.61 6.23
CA ALA A 185 21.95 -11.26 4.82
C ALA A 185 21.02 -12.24 4.11
N TYR A 186 20.27 -11.72 3.15
CA TYR A 186 19.41 -12.52 2.29
C TYR A 186 19.90 -12.41 0.85
N LEU A 187 20.19 -13.56 0.22
CA LEU A 187 20.55 -13.61 -1.19
C LEU A 187 19.27 -13.65 -2.03
N TYR A 188 18.91 -12.55 -2.69
CA TYR A 188 17.68 -12.46 -3.49
C TYR A 188 17.92 -12.54 -5.00
N LYS A 189 19.12 -12.15 -5.47
CA LYS A 189 19.48 -12.18 -6.88
C LYS A 189 20.96 -12.48 -7.07
N ILE A 190 21.28 -13.28 -8.06
CA ILE A 190 22.66 -13.52 -8.52
C ILE A 190 22.74 -13.01 -9.96
N GLU A 191 23.60 -12.05 -10.19
CA GLU A 191 23.91 -11.56 -11.53
C GLU A 191 25.26 -12.09 -11.99
N HIS A 192 25.31 -12.54 -13.25
CA HIS A 192 26.57 -12.96 -13.88
C HIS A 192 27.17 -11.78 -14.64
N ALA A 193 28.32 -11.30 -14.21
CA ALA A 193 29.05 -10.29 -14.98
C ALA A 193 29.59 -10.88 -16.29
N PRO A 194 29.75 -10.06 -17.36
CA PRO A 194 30.22 -10.53 -18.67
C PRO A 194 31.58 -11.26 -18.69
N LYS A 195 32.33 -11.23 -17.59
CA LYS A 195 33.63 -11.89 -17.39
C LYS A 195 33.60 -13.06 -16.39
N GLY A 196 32.43 -13.66 -16.15
CA GLY A 196 32.32 -14.86 -15.31
C GLY A 196 32.40 -14.66 -13.80
N HIS A 197 32.50 -13.43 -13.31
CA HIS A 197 32.43 -13.13 -11.86
C HIS A 197 30.97 -13.05 -11.43
N LYS A 198 30.57 -13.83 -10.40
CA LYS A 198 29.25 -13.74 -9.78
C LYS A 198 29.23 -12.52 -8.84
N ARG A 199 28.19 -11.69 -8.96
CA ARG A 199 27.88 -10.62 -8.00
C ARG A 199 26.59 -10.99 -7.29
N SER A 200 26.59 -10.92 -5.98
CA SER A 200 25.42 -11.10 -5.10
C SER A 200 25.01 -9.77 -4.50
#